data_4b82ef440b6cd84b8202bd556a642d35
#
_entry.id   4b82ef440b6cd84b8202bd556a642d35
#
_cell.length_a   1.000
_cell.length_b   1.000
_cell.length_c   1.000
_cell.angle_alpha   90.00
_cell.angle_beta   90.00
_cell.angle_gamma   90.00
#
_symmetry.space_group_name_H-M   'P 1'
#
loop_
_entity.id
_entity.type
_entity.pdbx_description
1 polymer ?
#
loop_
_entity_poly.entity_id
_entity_poly.type
_entity_poly.pdbx_seq_one_letter_code
_entity_poly.pdbx_strand_id
1 'polypeptide(L)'
;MSRYKYTEDNPLKVFTAFSGYDSQCLALDRIGIPYELVGWSEIDDNAIRAHNALYPQYAGRNYGEIQQIDWKQVPDFDLFTYSSPCTDWSAAGLQRGGAEGSGTRSSLLWECRKAILEKKPRFLLLENVKALVCKKFIPYFNKWLSELEDYGYTNYWKIMNAKDYGVPQNRERVFCVSVLGDHDIYHFPLPQELELRLKDILEPEVDDKYVLSDTAIEGFLKHNLNHLAKGTGFLFKPKEVDLPEEQRICTSSKGNGK
;
A
#
# COMPACT_ATOMS: atom_id res chain seq x y z
N MET A 1 0.91 1.46 -29.83
CA MET A 1 -0.22 2.29 -29.33
C MET A 1 -1.07 1.41 -28.44
N SER A 2 -1.37 1.82 -27.20
CA SER A 2 -2.20 1.05 -26.27
C SER A 2 -3.56 0.73 -26.91
N ARG A 3 -3.99 -0.56 -26.82
CA ARG A 3 -5.32 -1.01 -27.26
C ARG A 3 -6.46 -0.37 -26.46
N TYR A 4 -6.14 0.23 -25.32
CA TYR A 4 -7.09 0.80 -24.39
C TYR A 4 -6.73 2.26 -24.15
N LYS A 5 -7.56 3.15 -24.66
CA LYS A 5 -7.46 4.59 -24.39
C LYS A 5 -8.66 4.96 -23.53
N TYR A 6 -8.39 5.21 -22.24
CA TYR A 6 -9.40 5.77 -21.35
C TYR A 6 -9.51 7.28 -21.60
N THR A 7 -10.74 7.77 -21.64
CA THR A 7 -11.08 9.17 -21.90
C THR A 7 -12.14 9.62 -20.92
N GLU A 8 -12.44 10.91 -20.86
CA GLU A 8 -13.55 11.43 -20.03
C GLU A 8 -14.90 10.78 -20.36
N ASP A 9 -15.15 10.49 -21.63
CA ASP A 9 -16.38 9.83 -22.08
C ASP A 9 -16.37 8.30 -21.84
N ASN A 10 -15.19 7.72 -21.61
CA ASN A 10 -15.00 6.30 -21.34
C ASN A 10 -13.88 6.12 -20.29
N PRO A 11 -14.14 6.50 -19.04
CA PRO A 11 -13.13 6.45 -17.98
C PRO A 11 -12.78 5.00 -17.57
N LEU A 12 -11.58 4.83 -17.01
CA LEU A 12 -11.17 3.58 -16.37
C LEU A 12 -12.06 3.34 -15.14
N LYS A 13 -12.84 2.27 -15.16
CA LYS A 13 -13.66 1.88 -14.00
C LYS A 13 -12.78 1.16 -12.97
N VAL A 14 -12.79 1.66 -11.75
CA VAL A 14 -11.90 1.20 -10.67
C VAL A 14 -12.70 0.72 -9.48
N PHE A 15 -12.29 -0.39 -8.90
CA PHE A 15 -12.70 -0.80 -7.56
C PHE A 15 -11.45 -0.97 -6.69
N THR A 16 -11.46 -0.39 -5.48
CA THR A 16 -10.33 -0.47 -4.55
C THR A 16 -10.72 -1.23 -3.28
N ALA A 17 -10.00 -2.29 -2.95
CA ALA A 17 -10.20 -3.05 -1.73
C ALA A 17 -9.10 -2.77 -0.72
N PHE A 18 -9.47 -2.67 0.57
CA PHE A 18 -8.60 -2.20 1.65
C PHE A 18 -8.02 -0.82 1.32
N SER A 19 -8.92 0.04 0.86
CA SER A 19 -8.57 1.27 0.15
C SER A 19 -7.78 2.27 0.99
N GLY A 20 -7.93 2.24 2.33
CA GLY A 20 -7.39 3.30 3.16
C GLY A 20 -7.99 4.65 2.76
N TYR A 21 -7.14 5.65 2.50
CA TYR A 21 -7.53 6.95 1.94
C TYR A 21 -7.50 6.97 0.39
N ASP A 22 -7.29 5.83 -0.24
CA ASP A 22 -7.27 5.60 -1.68
C ASP A 22 -6.09 6.25 -2.43
N SER A 23 -4.88 5.90 -2.03
CA SER A 23 -3.65 6.33 -2.70
C SER A 23 -3.57 5.92 -4.17
N GLN A 24 -4.31 4.90 -4.57
CA GLN A 24 -4.40 4.40 -5.94
C GLN A 24 -5.15 5.41 -6.82
N CYS A 25 -6.26 5.94 -6.35
CA CYS A 25 -6.99 7.02 -7.03
C CYS A 25 -6.12 8.28 -7.12
N LEU A 26 -5.42 8.65 -6.04
CA LEU A 26 -4.48 9.77 -6.06
C LEU A 26 -3.36 9.58 -7.11
N ALA A 27 -2.91 8.34 -7.32
CA ALA A 27 -1.93 8.04 -8.37
C ALA A 27 -2.54 8.24 -9.77
N LEU A 28 -3.78 7.81 -10.00
CA LEU A 28 -4.49 8.03 -11.26
C LEU A 28 -4.69 9.52 -11.55
N ASP A 29 -5.08 10.31 -10.53
CA ASP A 29 -5.20 11.77 -10.63
C ASP A 29 -3.87 12.41 -11.07
N ARG A 30 -2.76 12.01 -10.43
CA ARG A 30 -1.43 12.58 -10.72
C ARG A 30 -0.92 12.27 -12.12
N ILE A 31 -1.26 11.12 -12.68
CA ILE A 31 -0.87 10.75 -14.05
C ILE A 31 -1.91 11.14 -15.09
N GLY A 32 -3.02 11.77 -14.67
CA GLY A 32 -4.06 12.31 -15.57
C GLY A 32 -4.82 11.23 -16.34
N ILE A 33 -5.03 10.04 -15.74
CA ILE A 33 -5.89 9.02 -16.34
C ILE A 33 -7.32 9.25 -15.87
N PRO A 34 -8.26 9.53 -16.81
CA PRO A 34 -9.67 9.61 -16.45
C PRO A 34 -10.18 8.30 -15.89
N TYR A 35 -10.76 8.34 -14.68
CA TYR A 35 -11.32 7.16 -14.03
C TYR A 35 -12.64 7.44 -13.33
N GLU A 36 -13.39 6.39 -13.11
CA GLU A 36 -14.55 6.36 -12.23
C GLU A 36 -14.31 5.32 -11.13
N LEU A 37 -14.29 5.76 -9.87
CA LEU A 37 -14.29 4.84 -8.73
C LEU A 37 -15.71 4.30 -8.54
N VAL A 38 -15.98 3.10 -9.08
CA VAL A 38 -17.32 2.49 -9.04
C VAL A 38 -17.67 1.92 -7.66
N GLY A 39 -16.65 1.63 -6.85
CA GLY A 39 -16.80 1.18 -5.48
C GLY A 39 -15.47 1.03 -4.76
N TRP A 40 -15.52 0.99 -3.46
CA TRP A 40 -14.36 0.76 -2.60
C TRP A 40 -14.76 0.01 -1.32
N SER A 41 -13.78 -0.61 -0.66
CA SER A 41 -13.99 -1.40 0.56
C SER A 41 -12.98 -1.00 1.62
N GLU A 42 -13.46 -0.47 2.73
CA GLU A 42 -12.68 -0.10 3.91
C GLU A 42 -13.58 -0.14 5.16
N ILE A 43 -13.02 -0.51 6.31
CA ILE A 43 -13.73 -0.63 7.59
C ILE A 43 -13.17 0.27 8.69
N ASP A 44 -11.99 0.87 8.50
CA ASP A 44 -11.40 1.79 9.47
C ASP A 44 -12.03 3.18 9.35
N ASP A 45 -12.68 3.65 10.41
CA ASP A 45 -13.40 4.94 10.43
C ASP A 45 -12.49 6.14 10.11
N ASN A 46 -11.21 6.09 10.50
CA ASN A 46 -10.27 7.18 10.20
C ASN A 46 -9.90 7.19 8.72
N ALA A 47 -9.67 6.01 8.14
CA ALA A 47 -9.41 5.86 6.72
C ALA A 47 -10.63 6.28 5.89
N ILE A 48 -11.83 5.85 6.29
CA ILE A 48 -13.09 6.24 5.65
C ILE A 48 -13.27 7.76 5.68
N ARG A 49 -13.02 8.42 6.83
CA ARG A 49 -13.10 9.88 6.93
C ARG A 49 -12.08 10.57 6.02
N ALA A 50 -10.84 10.06 5.96
CA ALA A 50 -9.82 10.61 5.09
C ALA A 50 -10.18 10.44 3.60
N HIS A 51 -10.67 9.25 3.21
CA HIS A 51 -11.16 8.98 1.87
C HIS A 51 -12.28 9.96 1.48
N ASN A 52 -13.30 10.09 2.34
CA ASN A 52 -14.45 10.95 2.06
C ASN A 52 -14.09 12.45 1.98
N ALA A 53 -13.05 12.87 2.70
CA ALA A 53 -12.53 14.23 2.60
C ALA A 53 -11.79 14.47 1.27
N LEU A 54 -11.06 13.48 0.76
CA LEU A 54 -10.35 13.56 -0.52
C LEU A 54 -11.28 13.37 -1.73
N TYR A 55 -12.24 12.46 -1.60
CA TYR A 55 -13.14 12.03 -2.69
C TYR A 55 -14.61 12.10 -2.26
N PRO A 56 -15.15 13.28 -1.94
CA PRO A 56 -16.53 13.42 -1.45
C PRO A 56 -17.57 12.90 -2.45
N GLN A 57 -17.25 12.96 -3.76
CA GLN A 57 -18.12 12.44 -4.83
C GLN A 57 -18.29 10.91 -4.80
N TYR A 58 -17.38 10.18 -4.13
CA TYR A 58 -17.42 8.72 -4.01
C TYR A 58 -17.75 8.23 -2.60
N ALA A 59 -18.02 9.12 -1.64
CA ALA A 59 -18.25 8.78 -0.23
C ALA A 59 -19.35 7.72 -0.02
N GLY A 60 -20.41 7.74 -0.84
CA GLY A 60 -21.50 6.76 -0.78
C GLY A 60 -21.23 5.40 -1.41
N ARG A 61 -20.02 5.14 -1.93
CA ARG A 61 -19.67 3.91 -2.67
C ARG A 61 -18.81 2.93 -1.84
N ASN A 62 -18.76 3.10 -0.51
CA ASN A 62 -18.08 2.14 0.38
C ASN A 62 -18.96 0.90 0.59
N TYR A 63 -18.42 -0.26 0.24
CA TYR A 63 -19.05 -1.56 0.44
C TYR A 63 -18.69 -2.21 1.79
N GLY A 64 -17.88 -1.54 2.62
CA GLY A 64 -17.51 -2.00 3.97
C GLY A 64 -16.59 -3.23 3.94
N GLU A 65 -16.91 -4.24 4.76
CA GLU A 65 -16.08 -5.43 4.94
C GLU A 65 -16.08 -6.33 3.70
N ILE A 66 -14.89 -6.62 3.15
CA ILE A 66 -14.72 -7.37 1.89
C ILE A 66 -15.40 -8.75 1.89
N GLN A 67 -15.48 -9.40 3.06
CA GLN A 67 -16.09 -10.71 3.20
C GLN A 67 -17.61 -10.69 3.00
N GLN A 68 -18.24 -9.53 3.22
CA GLN A 68 -19.70 -9.34 3.17
C GLN A 68 -20.19 -8.80 1.84
N ILE A 69 -19.28 -8.47 0.92
CA ILE A 69 -19.64 -7.87 -0.37
C ILE A 69 -20.35 -8.92 -1.25
N ASP A 70 -21.58 -8.63 -1.67
CA ASP A 70 -22.22 -9.31 -2.78
C ASP A 70 -21.70 -8.74 -4.11
N TRP A 71 -20.69 -9.38 -4.67
CA TRP A 71 -20.02 -8.92 -5.89
C TRP A 71 -20.95 -8.85 -7.10
N LYS A 72 -22.07 -9.55 -7.10
CA LYS A 72 -23.08 -9.46 -8.17
C LYS A 72 -23.77 -8.11 -8.20
N GLN A 73 -23.87 -7.43 -7.05
CA GLN A 73 -24.47 -6.10 -6.93
C GLN A 73 -23.47 -4.97 -7.18
N VAL A 74 -22.18 -5.25 -7.22
CA VAL A 74 -21.14 -4.28 -7.55
C VAL A 74 -21.15 -4.03 -9.06
N PRO A 75 -21.06 -2.78 -9.55
CA PRO A 75 -20.87 -2.51 -10.97
C PRO A 75 -19.59 -3.16 -11.52
N ASP A 76 -19.55 -3.44 -12.81
CA ASP A 76 -18.34 -3.95 -13.46
C ASP A 76 -17.23 -2.91 -13.46
N PHE A 77 -15.99 -3.36 -13.35
CA PHE A 77 -14.80 -2.51 -13.32
C PHE A 77 -13.64 -3.12 -14.11
N ASP A 78 -12.76 -2.26 -14.60
CA ASP A 78 -11.60 -2.62 -15.41
C ASP A 78 -10.36 -2.88 -14.57
N LEU A 79 -10.20 -2.11 -13.48
CA LEU A 79 -9.08 -2.20 -12.56
C LEU A 79 -9.55 -2.57 -11.15
N PHE A 80 -8.99 -3.63 -10.61
CA PHE A 80 -9.11 -3.99 -9.21
C PHE A 80 -7.79 -3.76 -8.48
N THR A 81 -7.77 -2.87 -7.50
CA THR A 81 -6.60 -2.70 -6.63
C THR A 81 -6.90 -3.29 -5.26
N TYR A 82 -5.92 -3.99 -4.69
CA TYR A 82 -6.09 -4.64 -3.40
C TYR A 82 -4.77 -4.73 -2.62
N SER A 83 -4.78 -4.12 -1.45
CA SER A 83 -3.64 -4.07 -0.52
C SER A 83 -4.05 -4.73 0.79
N SER A 84 -4.22 -6.07 0.76
CA SER A 84 -4.70 -6.83 1.91
C SER A 84 -3.85 -6.58 3.16
N PRO A 85 -4.43 -6.66 4.38
CA PRO A 85 -3.71 -6.38 5.61
C PRO A 85 -2.39 -7.15 5.72
N CYS A 86 -1.31 -6.43 6.05
CA CYS A 86 0.06 -6.97 6.09
C CYS A 86 0.52 -7.39 7.49
N THR A 87 -0.35 -7.30 8.50
CA THR A 87 0.02 -7.48 9.92
C THR A 87 0.64 -8.84 10.22
N ASP A 88 0.20 -9.88 9.54
CA ASP A 88 0.68 -11.24 9.77
C ASP A 88 1.83 -11.64 8.83
N TRP A 89 2.16 -10.82 7.81
CA TRP A 89 3.36 -10.94 6.99
C TRP A 89 4.52 -10.11 7.56
N SER A 90 4.20 -8.95 8.14
CA SER A 90 5.18 -7.95 8.52
C SER A 90 6.14 -8.44 9.59
N ALA A 91 7.42 -8.07 9.47
CA ALA A 91 8.42 -8.32 10.51
C ALA A 91 8.13 -7.56 11.82
N ALA A 92 7.31 -6.51 11.77
CA ALA A 92 6.84 -5.78 12.96
C ALA A 92 5.59 -6.40 13.58
N GLY A 93 4.95 -7.37 12.90
CA GLY A 93 3.76 -8.08 13.37
C GLY A 93 4.10 -9.46 13.94
N LEU A 94 3.05 -10.24 14.18
CA LEU A 94 3.16 -11.58 14.79
C LEU A 94 3.70 -12.65 13.84
N GLN A 95 3.88 -12.33 12.55
CA GLN A 95 4.37 -13.24 11.51
C GLN A 95 3.64 -14.59 11.44
N ARG A 96 2.32 -14.59 11.71
CA ARG A 96 1.47 -15.79 11.66
C ARG A 96 1.22 -16.30 10.24
N GLY A 97 1.48 -15.44 9.25
CA GLY A 97 1.17 -15.70 7.85
C GLY A 97 -0.30 -15.44 7.52
N GLY A 98 -0.66 -15.67 6.26
CA GLY A 98 -2.02 -15.47 5.75
C GLY A 98 -2.46 -16.70 4.97
N ALA A 99 -2.29 -17.91 5.52
CA ALA A 99 -2.83 -19.11 4.92
C ALA A 99 -4.35 -18.99 4.76
N GLU A 100 -4.86 -19.53 3.66
CA GLU A 100 -6.31 -19.58 3.41
C GLU A 100 -7.02 -20.26 4.60
N GLY A 101 -8.09 -19.66 5.06
CA GLY A 101 -8.87 -20.18 6.20
C GLY A 101 -8.19 -20.04 7.57
N SER A 102 -7.04 -19.41 7.67
CA SER A 102 -6.32 -19.25 8.95
C SER A 102 -7.00 -18.28 9.93
N GLY A 103 -7.98 -17.50 9.50
CA GLY A 103 -8.61 -16.45 10.31
C GLY A 103 -7.72 -15.27 10.65
N THR A 104 -6.49 -15.20 10.11
CA THR A 104 -5.61 -14.04 10.26
C THR A 104 -6.08 -12.89 9.37
N ARG A 105 -5.75 -11.64 9.74
CA ARG A 105 -6.10 -10.49 8.87
C ARG A 105 -5.46 -10.58 7.49
N SER A 106 -4.26 -11.14 7.41
CA SER A 106 -3.55 -11.32 6.13
C SER A 106 -4.17 -12.39 5.23
N SER A 107 -5.01 -13.29 5.77
CA SER A 107 -5.78 -14.26 4.98
C SER A 107 -6.92 -13.62 4.18
N LEU A 108 -7.25 -12.36 4.44
CA LEU A 108 -8.23 -11.61 3.64
C LEU A 108 -7.79 -11.40 2.18
N LEU A 109 -6.52 -11.64 1.85
CA LEU A 109 -6.08 -11.74 0.45
C LEU A 109 -6.97 -12.71 -0.35
N TRP A 110 -7.32 -13.85 0.23
CA TRP A 110 -8.10 -14.90 -0.44
C TRP A 110 -9.56 -14.49 -0.71
N GLU A 111 -10.09 -13.50 0.02
CA GLU A 111 -11.43 -12.97 -0.22
C GLU A 111 -11.51 -12.18 -1.54
N CYS A 112 -10.39 -11.61 -1.99
CA CYS A 112 -10.31 -10.91 -3.28
C CYS A 112 -10.63 -11.82 -4.47
N ARG A 113 -10.46 -13.16 -4.30
CA ARG A 113 -10.82 -14.16 -5.31
C ARG A 113 -12.26 -14.03 -5.77
N LYS A 114 -13.19 -13.75 -4.84
CA LYS A 114 -14.63 -13.61 -5.16
C LYS A 114 -14.87 -12.48 -6.15
N ALA A 115 -14.23 -11.32 -5.93
CA ALA A 115 -14.28 -10.19 -6.86
C ALA A 115 -13.73 -10.55 -8.24
N ILE A 116 -12.55 -11.18 -8.25
CA ILE A 116 -11.82 -11.52 -9.49
C ILE A 116 -12.61 -12.52 -10.34
N LEU A 117 -13.20 -13.56 -9.71
CA LEU A 117 -13.98 -14.56 -10.42
C LEU A 117 -15.31 -14.01 -10.94
N GLU A 118 -16.00 -13.19 -10.16
CA GLU A 118 -17.32 -12.64 -10.56
C GLU A 118 -17.18 -11.54 -11.62
N LYS A 119 -16.17 -10.65 -11.47
CA LYS A 119 -16.05 -9.45 -12.30
C LYS A 119 -15.02 -9.57 -13.43
N LYS A 120 -14.04 -10.45 -13.30
CA LYS A 120 -12.97 -10.66 -14.29
C LYS A 120 -12.36 -9.34 -14.79
N PRO A 121 -11.94 -8.43 -13.88
CA PRO A 121 -11.42 -7.14 -14.28
C PRO A 121 -10.19 -7.32 -15.18
N ARG A 122 -10.01 -6.42 -16.14
CA ARG A 122 -8.88 -6.47 -17.09
C ARG A 122 -7.53 -6.37 -16.39
N PHE A 123 -7.46 -5.57 -15.33
CA PHE A 123 -6.24 -5.28 -14.60
C PHE A 123 -6.41 -5.54 -13.12
N LEU A 124 -5.40 -6.18 -12.53
CA LEU A 124 -5.28 -6.35 -11.09
C LEU A 124 -4.00 -5.66 -10.63
N LEU A 125 -4.06 -4.95 -9.52
CA LEU A 125 -2.90 -4.35 -8.86
C LEU A 125 -2.88 -4.74 -7.38
N LEU A 126 -1.96 -5.63 -7.02
CA LEU A 126 -1.67 -5.98 -5.63
C LEU A 126 -0.48 -5.17 -5.13
N GLU A 127 -0.60 -4.57 -3.96
CA GLU A 127 0.51 -4.03 -3.18
C GLU A 127 0.58 -4.72 -1.83
N ASN A 128 1.80 -5.03 -1.36
CA ASN A 128 1.98 -5.53 0.00
C ASN A 128 3.42 -5.29 0.50
N VAL A 129 3.68 -5.62 1.76
CA VAL A 129 5.03 -5.54 2.33
C VAL A 129 5.98 -6.53 1.65
N LYS A 130 7.28 -6.15 1.55
CA LYS A 130 8.35 -7.01 1.02
C LYS A 130 8.37 -8.40 1.67
N ALA A 131 7.97 -8.51 2.94
CA ALA A 131 7.96 -9.77 3.66
C ALA A 131 7.05 -10.84 3.04
N LEU A 132 6.02 -10.48 2.27
CA LEU A 132 5.15 -11.43 1.56
C LEU A 132 5.96 -12.34 0.62
N VAL A 133 7.03 -11.83 0.04
CA VAL A 133 7.91 -12.58 -0.88
C VAL A 133 9.21 -13.07 -0.21
N CYS A 134 9.29 -13.06 1.13
CA CYS A 134 10.41 -13.69 1.83
C CYS A 134 10.28 -15.23 1.83
N LYS A 135 11.39 -15.93 2.10
CA LYS A 135 11.45 -17.40 2.07
C LYS A 135 10.30 -18.08 2.85
N LYS A 136 9.86 -17.48 3.97
CA LYS A 136 8.80 -18.02 4.81
C LYS A 136 7.42 -17.94 4.16
N PHE A 137 7.13 -16.85 3.44
CA PHE A 137 5.77 -16.52 2.99
C PHE A 137 5.58 -16.62 1.47
N ILE A 138 6.68 -16.69 0.69
CA ILE A 138 6.61 -16.80 -0.76
C ILE A 138 5.76 -17.99 -1.26
N PRO A 139 5.63 -19.13 -0.56
CA PRO A 139 4.74 -20.20 -1.00
C PRO A 139 3.27 -19.78 -1.10
N TYR A 140 2.80 -18.89 -0.21
CA TYR A 140 1.43 -18.35 -0.28
C TYR A 140 1.27 -17.41 -1.46
N PHE A 141 2.27 -16.57 -1.70
CA PHE A 141 2.27 -15.67 -2.85
C PHE A 141 2.29 -16.43 -4.18
N ASN A 142 3.13 -17.46 -4.29
CA ASN A 142 3.17 -18.31 -5.49
C ASN A 142 1.85 -19.05 -5.71
N LYS A 143 1.20 -19.55 -4.64
CA LYS A 143 -0.14 -20.13 -4.74
C LYS A 143 -1.14 -19.13 -5.31
N TRP A 144 -1.11 -17.88 -4.81
CA TRP A 144 -1.98 -16.81 -5.31
C TRP A 144 -1.73 -16.52 -6.79
N LEU A 145 -0.47 -16.41 -7.22
CA LEU A 145 -0.12 -16.19 -8.63
C LEU A 145 -0.61 -17.33 -9.52
N SER A 146 -0.42 -18.58 -9.08
CA SER A 146 -0.89 -19.76 -9.83
C SER A 146 -2.41 -19.77 -10.00
N GLU A 147 -3.17 -19.39 -8.97
CA GLU A 147 -4.63 -19.25 -9.09
C GLU A 147 -5.02 -18.16 -10.09
N LEU A 148 -4.33 -17.02 -10.10
CA LEU A 148 -4.58 -15.99 -11.10
C LEU A 148 -4.26 -16.46 -12.53
N GLU A 149 -3.22 -17.28 -12.71
CA GLU A 149 -2.89 -17.90 -14.00
C GLU A 149 -3.99 -18.85 -14.45
N ASP A 150 -4.55 -19.67 -13.54
CA ASP A 150 -5.69 -20.53 -13.81
C ASP A 150 -6.94 -19.76 -14.22
N TYR A 151 -7.06 -18.48 -13.77
CA TYR A 151 -8.16 -17.58 -14.16
C TYR A 151 -7.88 -16.81 -15.46
N GLY A 152 -6.74 -17.04 -16.09
CA GLY A 152 -6.34 -16.46 -17.37
C GLY A 152 -5.56 -15.14 -17.26
N TYR A 153 -5.01 -14.83 -16.10
CA TYR A 153 -4.14 -13.67 -15.94
C TYR A 153 -2.67 -14.01 -16.16
N THR A 154 -1.93 -13.07 -16.72
CA THR A 154 -0.46 -13.09 -16.71
C THR A 154 0.03 -12.15 -15.62
N ASN A 155 0.94 -12.64 -14.76
CA ASN A 155 1.39 -11.95 -13.58
C ASN A 155 2.80 -11.36 -13.77
N TYR A 156 2.97 -10.11 -13.37
CA TYR A 156 4.25 -9.41 -13.33
C TYR A 156 4.44 -8.83 -11.93
N TRP A 157 5.51 -9.17 -11.25
CA TRP A 157 5.74 -8.63 -9.93
C TRP A 157 7.17 -8.18 -9.69
N LYS A 158 7.34 -7.17 -8.84
CA LYS A 158 8.63 -6.59 -8.50
C LYS A 158 8.60 -5.99 -7.09
N ILE A 159 9.74 -6.05 -6.39
CA ILE A 159 9.94 -5.24 -5.19
C ILE A 159 10.40 -3.87 -5.65
N MET A 160 9.67 -2.82 -5.24
CA MET A 160 9.98 -1.43 -5.55
C MET A 160 10.21 -0.65 -4.27
N ASN A 161 11.12 0.32 -4.31
CA ASN A 161 11.38 1.20 -3.17
C ASN A 161 10.96 2.64 -3.54
N ALA A 162 10.16 3.27 -2.70
CA ALA A 162 9.65 4.62 -2.96
C ALA A 162 10.76 5.64 -3.29
N LYS A 163 11.95 5.52 -2.65
CA LYS A 163 13.10 6.40 -2.92
C LYS A 163 13.62 6.32 -4.36
N ASP A 164 13.39 5.18 -5.04
CA ASP A 164 13.83 4.97 -6.41
C ASP A 164 12.82 5.54 -7.43
N TYR A 165 11.77 6.21 -6.94
CA TYR A 165 10.68 6.80 -7.72
C TYR A 165 10.33 8.22 -7.26
N GLY A 166 11.32 8.97 -6.79
CA GLY A 166 11.19 10.39 -6.46
C GLY A 166 10.60 10.71 -5.08
N VAL A 167 10.35 9.71 -4.22
CA VAL A 167 9.82 9.92 -2.87
C VAL A 167 10.96 9.75 -1.85
N PRO A 168 11.29 10.76 -1.00
CA PRO A 168 12.40 10.68 -0.04
C PRO A 168 12.06 9.78 1.16
N GLN A 169 11.58 8.56 0.89
CA GLN A 169 11.22 7.54 1.87
C GLN A 169 11.81 6.18 1.49
N ASN A 170 12.54 5.56 2.42
CA ASN A 170 12.98 4.18 2.25
C ASN A 170 11.83 3.22 2.59
N ARG A 171 10.99 2.90 1.58
CA ARG A 171 9.80 2.07 1.70
C ARG A 171 9.77 1.01 0.60
N GLU A 172 10.19 -0.20 0.93
CA GLU A 172 10.12 -1.34 0.02
C GLU A 172 8.74 -2.00 0.07
N ARG A 173 8.15 -2.22 -1.10
CA ARG A 173 6.87 -2.93 -1.29
C ARG A 173 6.97 -3.88 -2.47
N VAL A 174 6.25 -4.98 -2.39
CA VAL A 174 5.99 -5.81 -3.56
C VAL A 174 4.76 -5.27 -4.27
N PHE A 175 4.90 -5.07 -5.57
CA PHE A 175 3.80 -4.76 -6.48
C PHE A 175 3.64 -5.92 -7.44
N CYS A 176 2.39 -6.36 -7.65
CA CYS A 176 2.04 -7.32 -8.66
C CYS A 176 0.96 -6.75 -9.55
N VAL A 177 1.26 -6.66 -10.84
CA VAL A 177 0.30 -6.31 -11.89
C VAL A 177 -0.08 -7.59 -12.61
N SER A 178 -1.38 -7.87 -12.68
CA SER A 178 -1.88 -9.02 -13.42
C SER A 178 -2.83 -8.55 -14.52
N VAL A 179 -2.67 -9.07 -15.73
CA VAL A 179 -3.44 -8.65 -16.91
C VAL A 179 -4.19 -9.84 -17.49
N LEU A 180 -5.49 -9.68 -17.70
CA LEU A 180 -6.37 -10.72 -18.22
C LEU A 180 -6.24 -10.85 -19.75
N GLY A 181 -6.05 -12.08 -20.21
CA GLY A 181 -6.05 -12.45 -21.63
C GLY A 181 -4.83 -11.91 -22.39
N ASP A 182 -4.99 -11.76 -23.72
CA ASP A 182 -3.90 -11.33 -24.61
C ASP A 182 -3.57 -9.82 -24.45
N HIS A 183 -2.29 -9.52 -24.26
CA HIS A 183 -1.76 -8.18 -24.05
C HIS A 183 -0.26 -8.12 -24.39
N ASP A 184 0.25 -6.89 -24.55
CA ASP A 184 1.68 -6.66 -24.66
C ASP A 184 2.38 -6.92 -23.32
N ILE A 185 3.66 -7.27 -23.35
CA ILE A 185 4.45 -7.51 -22.13
C ILE A 185 4.45 -6.24 -21.27
N TYR A 186 4.05 -6.39 -20.00
CA TYR A 186 4.10 -5.29 -19.04
C TYR A 186 5.52 -5.07 -18.52
N HIS A 187 5.93 -3.82 -18.48
CA HIS A 187 7.22 -3.41 -17.93
C HIS A 187 7.02 -2.44 -16.76
N PHE A 188 7.66 -2.73 -15.63
CA PHE A 188 7.71 -1.80 -14.51
C PHE A 188 8.49 -0.54 -14.90
N PRO A 189 8.12 0.63 -14.36
CA PRO A 189 8.86 1.86 -14.61
C PRO A 189 10.31 1.73 -14.16
N LEU A 190 11.19 2.44 -14.86
CA LEU A 190 12.60 2.51 -14.48
C LEU A 190 12.77 3.40 -13.25
N PRO A 191 13.74 3.09 -12.37
CA PRO A 191 14.11 3.96 -11.27
C PRO A 191 14.49 5.36 -11.74
N GLN A 192 14.20 6.36 -10.90
CA GLN A 192 14.55 7.75 -11.12
C GLN A 192 15.53 8.22 -10.04
N GLU A 193 16.36 9.20 -10.35
CA GLU A 193 17.21 9.82 -9.36
C GLU A 193 16.36 10.56 -8.32
N LEU A 194 16.72 10.39 -7.04
CA LEU A 194 16.04 11.06 -5.94
C LEU A 194 16.59 12.46 -5.74
N GLU A 195 15.91 13.45 -6.26
CA GLU A 195 16.28 14.87 -6.11
C GLU A 195 15.83 15.42 -4.75
N LEU A 196 14.63 15.05 -4.32
CA LEU A 196 14.06 15.52 -3.05
C LEU A 196 14.77 14.91 -1.83
N ARG A 197 14.96 15.73 -0.80
CA ARG A 197 15.44 15.33 0.52
C ARG A 197 14.36 15.54 1.57
N LEU A 198 14.52 14.94 2.73
CA LEU A 198 13.57 15.11 3.83
C LEU A 198 13.32 16.60 4.15
N LYS A 199 14.36 17.41 4.17
CA LYS A 199 14.27 18.85 4.43
C LYS A 199 13.36 19.61 3.45
N ASP A 200 13.23 19.11 2.21
CA ASP A 200 12.47 19.78 1.15
C ASP A 200 10.94 19.55 1.30
N ILE A 201 10.55 18.63 2.16
CA ILE A 201 9.15 18.29 2.44
C ILE A 201 8.73 18.61 3.88
N LEU A 202 9.62 19.21 4.68
CA LEU A 202 9.28 19.63 6.03
C LEU A 202 8.52 20.96 5.99
N GLU A 203 7.51 21.06 6.83
CA GLU A 203 6.82 22.33 7.05
C GLU A 203 7.75 23.33 7.74
N PRO A 204 7.83 24.58 7.25
CA PRO A 204 8.70 25.59 7.84
C PRO A 204 8.27 26.03 9.24
N GLU A 205 6.97 25.94 9.53
CA GLU A 205 6.36 26.25 10.81
C GLU A 205 5.47 25.08 11.23
N VAL A 206 5.62 24.64 12.47
CA VAL A 206 4.85 23.52 13.05
C VAL A 206 4.22 23.97 14.37
N ASP A 207 2.95 23.69 14.56
CA ASP A 207 2.23 23.97 15.80
C ASP A 207 2.91 23.24 16.99
N ASP A 208 3.11 23.94 18.11
CA ASP A 208 3.77 23.44 19.32
C ASP A 208 3.21 22.11 19.83
N LYS A 209 1.93 21.83 19.57
CA LYS A 209 1.29 20.53 19.94
C LYS A 209 1.95 19.31 19.28
N TYR A 210 2.69 19.50 18.18
CA TYR A 210 3.42 18.43 17.48
C TYR A 210 4.89 18.34 17.90
N VAL A 211 5.39 19.30 18.69
CA VAL A 211 6.75 19.28 19.22
C VAL A 211 6.82 18.26 20.36
N LEU A 212 7.79 17.33 20.26
CA LEU A 212 7.99 16.37 21.33
C LEU A 212 8.56 17.07 22.57
N SER A 213 7.98 16.78 23.74
CA SER A 213 8.55 17.23 25.01
C SER A 213 9.90 16.54 25.27
N ASP A 214 10.78 17.22 26.06
CA ASP A 214 12.07 16.65 26.48
C ASP A 214 11.88 15.29 27.16
N THR A 215 10.85 15.13 28.01
CA THR A 215 10.50 13.87 28.66
C THR A 215 10.18 12.75 27.64
N ALA A 216 9.50 13.10 26.55
CA ALA A 216 9.22 12.12 25.48
C ALA A 216 10.50 11.73 24.74
N ILE A 217 11.37 12.68 24.46
CA ILE A 217 12.69 12.44 23.82
C ILE A 217 13.55 11.54 24.70
N GLU A 218 13.67 11.86 26.00
CA GLU A 218 14.39 11.03 26.95
C GLU A 218 13.83 9.61 27.05
N GLY A 219 12.50 9.48 27.04
CA GLY A 219 11.80 8.19 26.99
C GLY A 219 12.20 7.35 25.78
N PHE A 220 12.27 7.96 24.60
CA PHE A 220 12.71 7.27 23.37
C PHE A 220 14.19 6.88 23.42
N LEU A 221 15.05 7.74 23.93
CA LEU A 221 16.49 7.44 24.09
C LEU A 221 16.70 6.27 25.07
N LYS A 222 15.99 6.27 26.21
CA LYS A 222 16.02 5.16 27.17
C LYS A 222 15.51 3.85 26.56
N HIS A 223 14.44 3.92 25.75
CA HIS A 223 13.91 2.79 25.01
C HIS A 223 14.95 2.22 24.04
N ASN A 224 15.68 3.09 23.31
CA ASN A 224 16.77 2.67 22.45
C ASN A 224 17.86 1.88 23.19
N LEU A 225 18.29 2.36 24.35
CA LEU A 225 19.31 1.66 25.15
C LEU A 225 18.85 0.24 25.54
N ASN A 226 17.58 0.08 25.94
CA ASN A 226 17.00 -1.20 26.27
C ASN A 226 16.96 -2.16 25.07
N HIS A 227 16.65 -1.65 23.88
CA HIS A 227 16.60 -2.45 22.66
C HIS A 227 17.99 -2.81 22.12
N LEU A 228 18.94 -1.88 22.21
CA LEU A 228 20.35 -2.16 21.88
C LEU A 228 20.93 -3.27 22.78
N ALA A 229 20.64 -3.20 24.07
CA ALA A 229 21.10 -4.22 25.03
C ALA A 229 20.51 -5.63 24.75
N LYS A 230 19.29 -5.68 24.16
CA LYS A 230 18.59 -6.92 23.80
C LYS A 230 18.84 -7.37 22.36
N GLY A 231 19.53 -6.59 21.53
CA GLY A 231 19.71 -6.84 20.10
C GLY A 231 18.39 -6.83 19.31
N THR A 232 17.33 -6.17 19.81
CA THR A 232 15.97 -6.22 19.25
C THR A 232 15.38 -4.81 19.09
N GLY A 233 14.35 -4.69 18.22
CA GLY A 233 13.48 -3.53 18.17
C GLY A 233 13.85 -2.44 17.19
N PHE A 234 13.02 -1.40 17.19
CA PHE A 234 13.23 -0.17 16.42
C PHE A 234 14.01 0.81 17.28
N LEU A 235 15.06 1.39 16.69
CA LEU A 235 15.82 2.44 17.35
C LEU A 235 15.30 3.80 16.88
N PHE A 236 14.96 4.64 17.84
CA PHE A 236 14.77 6.05 17.62
C PHE A 236 16.14 6.67 17.28
N LYS A 237 16.27 7.19 16.06
CA LYS A 237 17.46 7.93 15.65
C LYS A 237 17.02 9.32 15.25
N PRO A 238 17.33 10.34 16.07
CA PRO A 238 17.19 11.72 15.62
C PRO A 238 18.00 11.87 14.34
N LYS A 239 17.40 12.43 13.31
CA LYS A 239 18.14 12.82 12.12
C LYS A 239 18.48 14.29 12.29
N GLU A 240 19.76 14.60 12.26
CA GLU A 240 20.20 15.95 12.04
C GLU A 240 19.81 16.31 10.60
N VAL A 241 18.84 17.16 10.48
CA VAL A 241 18.58 17.91 9.26
C VAL A 241 19.26 19.24 9.53
N ASP A 242 19.91 19.87 8.54
CA ASP A 242 20.43 21.23 8.63
C ASP A 242 19.27 22.24 8.80
N LEU A 243 18.57 22.09 9.89
CA LEU A 243 17.52 22.97 10.37
C LEU A 243 18.09 23.70 11.61
N PRO A 244 17.66 24.96 11.85
CA PRO A 244 17.97 25.65 13.11
C PRO A 244 17.68 24.73 14.28
N GLU A 245 18.47 24.82 15.34
CA GLU A 245 18.45 23.92 16.51
C GLU A 245 17.06 23.69 17.13
N GLU A 246 16.12 24.56 16.81
CA GLU A 246 14.74 24.60 17.31
C GLU A 246 13.78 23.66 16.56
N GLN A 247 14.19 23.06 15.44
CA GLN A 247 13.29 22.23 14.59
C GLN A 247 13.83 20.81 14.35
N ARG A 248 14.02 20.03 15.39
CA ARG A 248 14.46 18.64 15.26
C ARG A 248 13.27 17.70 15.08
N ILE A 249 13.14 17.11 13.91
CA ILE A 249 12.13 16.07 13.60
C ILE A 249 12.72 14.68 13.75
N CYS A 250 11.96 13.83 14.44
CA CYS A 250 12.33 12.45 14.73
C CYS A 250 11.61 11.46 13.81
N THR A 251 12.35 10.67 13.06
CA THR A 251 11.79 9.54 12.30
C THR A 251 12.32 8.22 12.86
N SER A 252 11.43 7.25 13.11
CA SER A 252 11.85 5.89 13.46
C SER A 252 12.41 5.17 12.24
N SER A 253 13.62 4.65 12.30
CA SER A 253 14.17 3.76 11.29
C SER A 253 14.51 2.39 11.88
N LYS A 254 14.16 1.31 11.18
CA LYS A 254 14.63 -0.04 11.52
C LYS A 254 16.15 -0.04 11.54
N GLY A 255 16.75 -0.40 12.67
CA GLY A 255 18.15 -0.82 12.68
C GLY A 255 18.28 -2.12 11.90
N ASN A 256 19.11 -2.15 10.86
CA ASN A 256 19.56 -3.40 10.25
C ASN A 256 20.42 -4.10 11.30
N GLY A 257 19.81 -4.99 12.07
CA GLY A 257 20.58 -6.02 12.78
C GLY A 257 21.08 -7.01 11.73
N LYS A 258 22.38 -7.26 11.77
CA LYS A 258 23.01 -8.36 11.04
C LYS A 258 22.47 -9.70 11.52
#